data_23ad08e64f51d6aadb1b7dc1629f71b6
#
_entry.id   23ad08e64f51d6aadb1b7dc1629f71b6
#
_cell.length_a   1.000
_cell.length_b   1.000
_cell.length_c   1.000
_cell.angle_alpha   90.00
_cell.angle_beta   90.00
_cell.angle_gamma   90.00
#
_symmetry.space_group_name_H-M   'P 1'
#
loop_
_entity.id
_entity.type
_entity.pdbx_description
1 polymer ?
#
loop_
_entity_poly.entity_id
_entity_poly.type
_entity_poly.pdbx_seq_one_letter_code
_entity_poly.pdbx_strand_id
1 'polypeptide(L)'
;MNPLIVDALAYGKGKRQATRDVIGAGSRTIAGVLESIGIEPTVAPIEQVNRREFNLSTYNLLLVTGMTSDLPTVRRIIRRWKKESKGPALIGGPIASDVEILQRVKADLAVTGEGELTLLELLSLGLNEGTIPAEGELSLVKGISYRTDNGTQVNPLRPRMSRMEYDSLTPSTHTITSYPLFRAARVYVEVLRGCSNYHRAQGSLSEETCNACDLCRSGGLESRYDCPHSLPPGCGYCSVPSLFGPPKSRSVKKIYEEVENLLREGVRRIVLSAPGFLDYGRDLQVEPEPLTDPRSPEPNYEALENLLSGLSDLAPIAEGEASLMIENLKGDLVMEKAAKILGKYLSGTQV
;
A
#
# COMPACT_ATOMS: atom_id res chain seq x y z
N MET A 1 11.27 21.68 -5.64
CA MET A 1 11.50 20.69 -4.58
C MET A 1 12.29 19.51 -5.12
N ASN A 2 13.18 18.91 -4.31
CA ASN A 2 13.94 17.71 -4.71
C ASN A 2 13.74 16.60 -3.66
N PRO A 3 12.67 15.78 -3.76
CA PRO A 3 12.34 14.76 -2.79
C PRO A 3 13.09 13.44 -3.06
N LEU A 4 13.51 12.78 -1.98
CA LEU A 4 14.05 11.42 -2.01
C LEU A 4 13.04 10.46 -1.36
N ILE A 5 12.56 9.48 -2.11
CA ILE A 5 11.75 8.38 -1.61
C ILE A 5 12.67 7.19 -1.37
N VAL A 6 12.72 6.70 -0.13
CA VAL A 6 13.51 5.51 0.23
C VAL A 6 12.59 4.33 0.46
N ASP A 7 12.76 3.29 -0.35
CA ASP A 7 12.04 2.04 -0.22
C ASP A 7 12.81 1.03 0.64
N ALA A 8 12.28 0.77 1.85
CA ALA A 8 12.89 -0.19 2.77
C ALA A 8 12.43 -1.64 2.54
N LEU A 9 11.23 -1.86 2.10
CA LEU A 9 10.55 -3.11 1.79
C LEU A 9 11.15 -4.38 2.45
N ALA A 10 10.96 -4.50 3.77
CA ALA A 10 11.41 -5.63 4.57
C ALA A 10 12.94 -5.90 4.52
N TYR A 11 13.74 -4.84 4.43
CA TYR A 11 15.20 -4.92 4.55
C TYR A 11 15.66 -5.29 5.97
N GLY A 12 14.85 -4.93 6.97
CA GLY A 12 15.09 -5.28 8.37
C GLY A 12 16.40 -4.73 8.93
N LYS A 13 17.23 -5.61 9.47
CA LYS A 13 18.52 -5.24 10.10
C LYS A 13 19.66 -5.04 9.12
N GLY A 14 19.49 -5.36 7.84
CA GLY A 14 20.56 -5.15 6.88
C GLY A 14 20.56 -6.07 5.65
N LYS A 15 19.55 -6.91 5.47
CA LYS A 15 19.45 -7.82 4.33
C LYS A 15 18.01 -8.21 4.07
N ARG A 16 17.53 -8.02 2.86
CA ARG A 16 16.25 -8.59 2.41
C ARG A 16 16.37 -10.11 2.34
N GLN A 17 15.41 -10.81 2.89
CA GLN A 17 15.33 -12.28 2.81
C GLN A 17 14.17 -12.70 1.91
N ALA A 18 12.94 -12.45 2.33
CA ALA A 18 11.73 -12.82 1.59
C ALA A 18 11.44 -11.90 0.39
N THR A 19 11.94 -10.66 0.41
CA THR A 19 11.65 -9.64 -0.61
C THR A 19 12.84 -9.31 -1.51
N ARG A 20 13.77 -10.24 -1.71
CA ARG A 20 15.00 -10.01 -2.51
C ARG A 20 14.70 -9.60 -3.94
N ASP A 21 13.73 -10.25 -4.54
CA ASP A 21 13.31 -10.09 -5.92
C ASP A 21 11.91 -9.42 -6.01
N VAL A 22 11.53 -8.62 -5.01
CA VAL A 22 10.24 -7.95 -4.95
C VAL A 22 10.42 -6.44 -5.01
N ILE A 23 9.62 -5.78 -5.85
CA ILE A 23 9.45 -4.33 -5.88
C ILE A 23 7.97 -4.04 -5.64
N GLY A 24 7.67 -3.42 -4.50
CA GLY A 24 6.30 -3.10 -4.10
C GLY A 24 5.70 -1.91 -4.86
N ALA A 25 4.39 -1.72 -4.73
CA ALA A 25 3.70 -0.58 -5.31
C ALA A 25 3.89 0.71 -4.49
N GLY A 26 4.07 0.62 -3.16
CA GLY A 26 3.98 1.77 -2.26
C GLY A 26 4.90 2.95 -2.62
N SER A 27 6.18 2.72 -2.86
CA SER A 27 7.13 3.78 -3.23
C SER A 27 6.77 4.40 -4.59
N ARG A 28 6.33 3.58 -5.55
CA ARG A 28 5.88 4.04 -6.87
C ARG A 28 4.56 4.84 -6.78
N THR A 29 3.66 4.44 -5.88
CA THR A 29 2.42 5.20 -5.61
C THR A 29 2.74 6.59 -5.09
N ILE A 30 3.63 6.71 -4.11
CA ILE A 30 4.05 8.02 -3.57
C ILE A 30 4.80 8.84 -4.62
N ALA A 31 5.60 8.21 -5.48
CA ALA A 31 6.23 8.88 -6.61
C ALA A 31 5.17 9.45 -7.58
N GLY A 32 4.18 8.64 -7.97
CA GLY A 32 3.09 9.09 -8.83
C GLY A 32 2.26 10.24 -8.24
N VAL A 33 2.08 10.28 -6.92
CA VAL A 33 1.43 11.42 -6.23
C VAL A 33 2.24 12.70 -6.44
N LEU A 34 3.55 12.66 -6.26
CA LEU A 34 4.42 13.82 -6.49
C LEU A 34 4.42 14.26 -7.96
N GLU A 35 4.53 13.30 -8.88
CA GLU A 35 4.48 13.53 -10.32
C GLU A 35 3.16 14.19 -10.77
N SER A 36 2.04 13.83 -10.15
CA SER A 36 0.72 14.39 -10.47
C SER A 36 0.61 15.91 -10.23
N ILE A 37 1.51 16.47 -9.41
CA ILE A 37 1.61 17.90 -9.15
C ILE A 37 2.91 18.53 -9.69
N GLY A 38 3.56 17.83 -10.64
CA GLY A 38 4.75 18.33 -11.34
C GLY A 38 6.05 18.26 -10.55
N ILE A 39 6.13 17.42 -9.53
CA ILE A 39 7.34 17.19 -8.73
C ILE A 39 7.96 15.87 -9.12
N GLU A 40 9.19 15.89 -9.65
CA GLU A 40 9.96 14.69 -10.01
C GLU A 40 10.72 14.14 -8.79
N PRO A 41 10.34 12.98 -8.23
CA PRO A 41 11.04 12.39 -7.10
C PRO A 41 12.21 11.50 -7.54
N THR A 42 13.23 11.44 -6.69
CA THR A 42 14.21 10.34 -6.77
C THR A 42 13.71 9.18 -5.92
N VAL A 43 13.58 7.98 -6.51
CA VAL A 43 13.30 6.75 -5.77
C VAL A 43 14.59 5.97 -5.57
N ALA A 44 14.85 5.51 -4.36
CA ALA A 44 16.05 4.77 -4.03
C ALA A 44 15.76 3.55 -3.15
N PRO A 45 16.17 2.34 -3.56
CA PRO A 45 16.22 1.20 -2.65
C PRO A 45 17.14 1.51 -1.46
N ILE A 46 16.73 1.07 -0.27
CA ILE A 46 17.46 1.33 0.97
C ILE A 46 18.91 0.82 0.95
N GLU A 47 19.19 -0.22 0.16
CA GLU A 47 20.51 -0.77 -0.04
C GLU A 47 21.48 0.25 -0.62
N GLN A 48 21.04 0.99 -1.65
CA GLN A 48 21.86 2.01 -2.30
C GLN A 48 22.12 3.19 -1.36
N VAL A 49 21.08 3.62 -0.62
CA VAL A 49 21.23 4.68 0.38
C VAL A 49 22.20 4.27 1.48
N ASN A 50 22.15 3.03 1.95
CA ASN A 50 23.08 2.51 2.96
C ASN A 50 24.52 2.42 2.44
N ARG A 51 24.72 2.13 1.15
CA ARG A 51 26.06 2.14 0.50
C ARG A 51 26.57 3.53 0.16
N ARG A 52 25.82 4.58 0.53
CA ARG A 52 26.13 5.99 0.28
C ARG A 52 26.22 6.35 -1.21
N GLU A 53 25.46 5.70 -2.06
CA GLU A 53 25.35 6.04 -3.48
C GLU A 53 24.62 7.37 -3.70
N PHE A 54 23.92 7.88 -2.66
CA PHE A 54 23.20 9.15 -2.67
C PHE A 54 23.82 10.16 -1.70
N ASN A 55 24.05 11.38 -2.18
CA ASN A 55 24.39 12.53 -1.35
C ASN A 55 23.07 13.12 -0.78
N LEU A 56 22.78 12.88 0.49
CA LEU A 56 21.52 13.28 1.10
C LEU A 56 21.38 14.81 1.22
N SER A 57 22.48 15.56 1.20
CA SER A 57 22.43 17.02 1.30
C SER A 57 21.85 17.71 0.05
N THR A 58 21.75 17.00 -1.08
CA THR A 58 21.14 17.54 -2.31
C THR A 58 19.63 17.49 -2.31
N TYR A 59 19.03 16.75 -1.38
CA TYR A 59 17.59 16.59 -1.26
C TYR A 59 17.04 17.46 -0.12
N ASN A 60 15.81 17.95 -0.27
CA ASN A 60 15.15 18.81 0.71
C ASN A 60 13.90 18.21 1.34
N LEU A 61 13.51 16.98 0.94
CA LEU A 61 12.46 16.18 1.57
C LEU A 61 12.84 14.71 1.52
N LEU A 62 12.68 14.01 2.65
CA LEU A 62 12.85 12.57 2.74
C LEU A 62 11.50 11.90 3.02
N LEU A 63 11.11 10.97 2.16
CA LEU A 63 9.97 10.08 2.35
C LEU A 63 10.48 8.64 2.49
N VAL A 64 10.16 7.97 3.58
CA VAL A 64 10.58 6.57 3.80
C VAL A 64 9.36 5.68 3.87
N THR A 65 9.32 4.65 3.02
CA THR A 65 8.31 3.61 3.13
C THR A 65 8.94 2.36 3.75
N GLY A 66 8.26 1.72 4.70
CA GLY A 66 8.82 0.56 5.39
C GLY A 66 7.80 -0.32 6.08
N MET A 67 8.23 -1.56 6.31
CA MET A 67 7.54 -2.53 7.14
C MET A 67 7.95 -2.35 8.61
N THR A 68 7.18 -2.87 9.54
CA THR A 68 7.52 -2.84 10.97
C THR A 68 8.90 -3.44 11.27
N SER A 69 9.30 -4.46 10.51
CA SER A 69 10.64 -5.07 10.60
C SER A 69 11.78 -4.13 10.23
N ASP A 70 11.50 -3.04 9.50
CA ASP A 70 12.52 -2.12 8.99
C ASP A 70 12.96 -1.04 9.99
N LEU A 71 12.37 -1.03 11.19
CA LEU A 71 12.69 -0.06 12.25
C LEU A 71 14.19 0.21 12.43
N PRO A 72 15.09 -0.81 12.50
CA PRO A 72 16.50 -0.55 12.75
C PRO A 72 17.17 0.23 11.60
N THR A 73 16.81 -0.08 10.36
CA THR A 73 17.40 0.55 9.19
C THR A 73 16.79 1.92 8.91
N VAL A 74 15.48 2.08 9.07
CA VAL A 74 14.79 3.36 8.98
C VAL A 74 15.38 4.35 10.00
N ARG A 75 15.56 3.92 11.26
CA ARG A 75 16.23 4.72 12.29
C ARG A 75 17.64 5.20 11.85
N ARG A 76 18.40 4.33 11.19
CA ARG A 76 19.75 4.67 10.70
C ARG A 76 19.70 5.74 9.61
N ILE A 77 18.78 5.60 8.65
CA ILE A 77 18.60 6.56 7.55
C ILE A 77 18.13 7.91 8.06
N ILE A 78 17.12 7.94 8.94
CA ILE A 78 16.64 9.20 9.52
C ILE A 78 17.76 9.91 10.30
N ARG A 79 18.55 9.18 11.09
CA ARG A 79 19.70 9.76 11.80
C ARG A 79 20.74 10.34 10.84
N ARG A 80 20.99 9.65 9.73
CA ARG A 80 21.92 10.14 8.70
C ARG A 80 21.34 11.38 8.02
N TRP A 81 20.06 11.35 7.63
CA TRP A 81 19.35 12.48 7.06
C TRP A 81 19.47 13.75 7.92
N LYS A 82 19.16 13.64 9.21
CA LYS A 82 19.24 14.77 10.15
C LYS A 82 20.66 15.34 10.34
N LYS A 83 21.69 14.61 9.95
CA LYS A 83 23.10 15.11 9.95
C LYS A 83 23.48 15.78 8.65
N GLU A 84 23.00 15.24 7.51
CA GLU A 84 23.45 15.63 6.17
C GLU A 84 22.48 16.60 5.47
N SER A 85 21.22 16.63 5.87
CA SER A 85 20.17 17.49 5.32
C SER A 85 19.43 18.24 6.43
N LYS A 86 18.83 19.39 6.07
CA LYS A 86 17.94 20.19 6.95
C LYS A 86 16.45 19.97 6.64
N GLY A 87 16.13 19.24 5.57
CA GLY A 87 14.75 19.02 5.11
C GLY A 87 13.95 18.13 6.06
N PRO A 88 12.62 18.15 5.95
CA PRO A 88 11.74 17.27 6.68
C PRO A 88 11.97 15.79 6.33
N ALA A 89 11.64 14.91 7.27
CA ALA A 89 11.67 13.47 7.09
C ALA A 89 10.33 12.86 7.51
N LEU A 90 9.64 12.22 6.55
CA LEU A 90 8.35 11.57 6.75
C LEU A 90 8.50 10.06 6.65
N ILE A 91 7.67 9.34 7.40
CA ILE A 91 7.58 7.89 7.36
C ILE A 91 6.17 7.48 6.97
N GLY A 92 6.06 6.51 6.07
CA GLY A 92 4.80 5.88 5.66
C GLY A 92 4.91 4.36 5.58
N GLY A 93 3.79 3.73 5.23
CA GLY A 93 3.66 2.28 5.18
C GLY A 93 3.41 1.64 6.54
N PRO A 94 3.42 0.29 6.65
CA PRO A 94 3.04 -0.43 7.88
C PRO A 94 3.81 -0.01 9.14
N ILE A 95 5.05 0.45 9.02
CA ILE A 95 5.85 0.95 10.15
C ILE A 95 5.23 2.18 10.83
N ALA A 96 4.49 3.00 10.06
CA ALA A 96 3.86 4.22 10.58
C ALA A 96 2.66 3.96 11.50
N SER A 97 2.15 2.72 11.53
CA SER A 97 1.06 2.33 12.45
C SER A 97 1.51 2.19 13.91
N ASP A 98 2.81 2.21 14.17
CA ASP A 98 3.34 2.25 15.54
C ASP A 98 3.24 3.67 16.08
N VAL A 99 2.38 3.90 17.07
CA VAL A 99 2.15 5.22 17.67
C VAL A 99 3.40 5.87 18.27
N GLU A 100 4.40 5.07 18.64
CA GLU A 100 5.69 5.55 19.15
C GLU A 100 6.76 5.72 18.06
N ILE A 101 6.43 5.49 16.79
CA ILE A 101 7.43 5.46 15.71
C ILE A 101 8.28 6.74 15.65
N LEU A 102 7.67 7.90 15.83
CA LEU A 102 8.41 9.18 15.79
C LEU A 102 9.44 9.30 16.92
N GLN A 103 9.14 8.77 18.10
CA GLN A 103 10.10 8.73 19.21
C GLN A 103 11.25 7.75 18.92
N ARG A 104 10.92 6.60 18.31
CA ARG A 104 11.88 5.52 18.02
C ARG A 104 12.87 5.89 16.91
N VAL A 105 12.44 6.63 15.88
CA VAL A 105 13.28 6.92 14.70
C VAL A 105 13.68 8.39 14.57
N LYS A 106 13.02 9.32 15.28
CA LYS A 106 13.26 10.77 15.23
C LYS A 106 12.89 11.42 13.89
N ALA A 107 11.94 10.86 13.14
CA ALA A 107 11.33 11.54 12.00
C ALA A 107 10.46 12.72 12.46
N ASP A 108 10.06 13.57 11.52
CA ASP A 108 9.22 14.73 11.83
C ASP A 108 7.75 14.39 11.80
N LEU A 109 7.33 13.60 10.80
CA LEU A 109 5.94 13.21 10.58
C LEU A 109 5.87 11.69 10.30
N ALA A 110 4.76 11.06 10.69
CA ALA A 110 4.39 9.72 10.25
C ALA A 110 3.00 9.78 9.63
N VAL A 111 2.82 9.09 8.49
CA VAL A 111 1.56 9.02 7.75
C VAL A 111 1.00 7.61 7.87
N THR A 112 -0.18 7.49 8.49
CA THR A 112 -0.86 6.22 8.77
C THR A 112 -2.09 6.05 7.89
N GLY A 113 -2.30 4.84 7.38
CA GLY A 113 -3.39 4.50 6.46
C GLY A 113 -3.06 4.81 5.01
N GLU A 114 -4.05 5.28 4.25
CA GLU A 114 -3.89 5.70 2.85
C GLU A 114 -3.19 7.06 2.82
N GLY A 115 -1.92 7.06 2.42
CA GLY A 115 -1.04 8.22 2.56
C GLY A 115 -1.13 9.24 1.42
N GLU A 116 -1.73 8.89 0.30
CA GLU A 116 -1.70 9.65 -0.94
C GLU A 116 -2.32 11.03 -0.79
N LEU A 117 -3.59 11.10 -0.35
CA LEU A 117 -4.30 12.36 -0.13
C LEU A 117 -3.71 13.16 1.05
N THR A 118 -3.20 12.46 2.06
CA THR A 118 -2.51 13.10 3.19
C THR A 118 -1.22 13.77 2.74
N LEU A 119 -0.46 13.14 1.85
CA LEU A 119 0.75 13.75 1.29
C LEU A 119 0.41 14.98 0.45
N LEU A 120 -0.62 14.92 -0.41
CA LEU A 120 -1.07 16.09 -1.19
C LEU A 120 -1.48 17.26 -0.29
N GLU A 121 -2.21 17.00 0.79
CA GLU A 121 -2.58 18.03 1.76
C GLU A 121 -1.36 18.64 2.44
N LEU A 122 -0.41 17.82 2.93
CA LEU A 122 0.82 18.32 3.53
C LEU A 122 1.66 19.16 2.55
N LEU A 123 1.71 18.76 1.27
CA LEU A 123 2.40 19.51 0.23
C LEU A 123 1.75 20.88 0.00
N SER A 124 0.43 20.96 0.02
CA SER A 124 -0.30 22.23 -0.12
C SER A 124 -0.12 23.18 1.08
N LEU A 125 0.23 22.65 2.25
CA LEU A 125 0.49 23.39 3.48
C LEU A 125 1.96 23.84 3.65
N GLY A 126 2.80 23.71 2.60
CA GLY A 126 4.18 24.19 2.61
C GLY A 126 5.25 23.11 2.64
N LEU A 127 4.88 21.82 2.75
CA LEU A 127 5.87 20.74 2.65
C LEU A 127 6.58 20.74 1.29
N ASN A 128 5.92 21.22 0.23
CA ASN A 128 6.50 21.41 -1.11
C ASN A 128 7.67 22.43 -1.13
N GLU A 129 7.74 23.32 -0.15
CA GLU A 129 8.85 24.26 0.03
C GLU A 129 10.00 23.68 0.87
N GLY A 130 9.85 22.43 1.33
CA GLY A 130 10.81 21.76 2.22
C GLY A 130 10.69 22.21 3.68
N THR A 131 9.53 22.75 4.08
CA THR A 131 9.23 23.18 5.45
C THR A 131 8.14 22.32 6.06
N ILE A 132 8.18 22.13 7.38
CA ILE A 132 7.11 21.44 8.10
C ILE A 132 6.00 22.48 8.34
N PRO A 133 4.72 22.16 8.01
CA PRO A 133 3.60 23.04 8.34
C PRO A 133 3.54 23.38 9.83
N ALA A 134 2.95 24.52 10.18
CA ALA A 134 2.79 24.93 11.57
C ALA A 134 1.95 23.95 12.37
N GLU A 135 2.17 23.86 13.70
CA GLU A 135 1.44 22.90 14.56
C GLU A 135 -0.08 23.06 14.47
N GLY A 136 -0.57 24.31 14.35
CA GLY A 136 -1.99 24.59 14.16
C GLY A 136 -2.57 23.98 12.86
N GLU A 137 -1.80 23.99 11.77
CA GLU A 137 -2.16 23.38 10.49
C GLU A 137 -2.08 21.86 10.59
N LEU A 138 -0.97 21.33 11.16
CA LEU A 138 -0.80 19.89 11.36
C LEU A 138 -1.92 19.28 12.20
N SER A 139 -2.45 20.02 13.17
CA SER A 139 -3.54 19.54 14.04
C SER A 139 -4.82 19.22 13.27
N LEU A 140 -5.01 19.78 12.08
CA LEU A 140 -6.18 19.59 11.22
C LEU A 140 -5.98 18.45 10.20
N VAL A 141 -4.73 18.10 9.90
CA VAL A 141 -4.41 17.05 8.90
C VAL A 141 -4.71 15.67 9.48
N LYS A 142 -5.59 14.92 8.84
CA LYS A 142 -5.94 13.55 9.26
C LYS A 142 -4.92 12.52 8.78
N GLY A 143 -4.78 11.44 9.54
CA GLY A 143 -3.90 10.32 9.19
C GLY A 143 -2.42 10.60 9.42
N ILE A 144 -2.08 11.54 10.29
CA ILE A 144 -0.69 11.82 10.65
C ILE A 144 -0.43 11.70 12.14
N SER A 145 0.84 11.45 12.46
CA SER A 145 1.41 11.73 13.77
C SER A 145 2.56 12.72 13.59
N TYR A 146 2.73 13.66 14.53
CA TYR A 146 3.79 14.66 14.50
C TYR A 146 4.32 14.96 15.89
N ARG A 147 5.51 15.57 15.94
CA ARG A 147 6.17 15.89 17.20
C ARG A 147 5.79 17.29 17.63
N THR A 148 5.49 17.43 18.92
CA THR A 148 5.27 18.70 19.61
C THR A 148 6.26 18.83 20.77
N ASP A 149 6.32 20.00 21.40
CA ASP A 149 7.12 20.21 22.64
C ASP A 149 6.68 19.28 23.78
N ASN A 150 5.41 18.86 23.79
CA ASN A 150 4.82 18.02 24.83
C ASN A 150 4.86 16.51 24.48
N GLY A 151 5.46 16.11 23.35
CA GLY A 151 5.57 14.71 22.94
C GLY A 151 5.14 14.45 21.50
N THR A 152 4.42 13.36 21.27
CA THR A 152 3.87 13.00 19.96
C THR A 152 2.36 13.19 19.97
N GLN A 153 1.86 13.99 19.05
CA GLN A 153 0.45 14.12 18.75
C GLN A 153 0.07 13.10 17.65
N VAL A 154 -1.05 12.41 17.83
CA VAL A 154 -1.62 11.48 16.87
C VAL A 154 -3.00 11.99 16.48
N ASN A 155 -3.18 12.29 15.21
CA ASN A 155 -4.47 12.75 14.70
C ASN A 155 -5.37 11.56 14.30
N PRO A 156 -6.69 11.76 14.24
CA PRO A 156 -7.60 10.74 13.73
C PRO A 156 -7.20 10.25 12.33
N LEU A 157 -7.47 8.99 12.03
CA LEU A 157 -7.26 8.46 10.70
C LEU A 157 -8.05 9.27 9.66
N ARG A 158 -7.48 9.42 8.48
CA ARG A 158 -8.20 9.96 7.33
C ARG A 158 -9.33 9.01 6.94
N PRO A 159 -10.51 9.53 6.55
CA PRO A 159 -11.51 8.71 5.88
C PRO A 159 -10.89 7.96 4.70
N ARG A 160 -11.27 6.73 4.51
CA ARG A 160 -10.73 5.90 3.43
C ARG A 160 -11.14 6.46 2.08
N MET A 161 -10.22 6.43 1.14
CA MET A 161 -10.49 6.89 -0.22
C MET A 161 -11.68 6.13 -0.82
N SER A 162 -12.52 6.84 -1.52
CA SER A 162 -13.51 6.26 -2.43
C SER A 162 -12.79 5.52 -3.57
N ARG A 163 -13.51 4.65 -4.29
CA ARG A 163 -12.93 4.00 -5.49
C ARG A 163 -12.48 5.03 -6.53
N MET A 164 -13.25 6.10 -6.72
CA MET A 164 -12.92 7.14 -7.68
C MET A 164 -11.61 7.86 -7.31
N GLU A 165 -11.42 8.22 -6.04
CA GLU A 165 -10.17 8.83 -5.56
C GLU A 165 -8.99 7.86 -5.71
N TYR A 166 -9.18 6.59 -5.33
CA TYR A 166 -8.15 5.56 -5.47
C TYR A 166 -7.75 5.33 -6.93
N ASP A 167 -8.73 5.24 -7.84
CA ASP A 167 -8.50 5.02 -9.28
C ASP A 167 -7.94 6.27 -9.99
N SER A 168 -8.09 7.46 -9.41
CA SER A 168 -7.53 8.70 -9.98
C SER A 168 -6.01 8.78 -9.85
N LEU A 169 -5.42 8.06 -8.90
CA LEU A 169 -3.99 8.07 -8.63
C LEU A 169 -3.28 6.98 -9.42
N THR A 170 -2.20 7.35 -10.11
CA THR A 170 -1.42 6.43 -10.95
C THR A 170 -0.03 6.26 -10.34
N PRO A 171 0.38 5.03 -9.97
CA PRO A 171 1.75 4.79 -9.53
C PRO A 171 2.75 5.11 -10.64
N SER A 172 3.88 5.70 -10.27
CA SER A 172 4.97 5.95 -11.23
C SER A 172 5.49 4.64 -11.83
N THR A 173 5.67 4.61 -13.13
CA THR A 173 6.20 3.44 -13.84
C THR A 173 7.66 3.62 -14.23
N HIS A 174 8.10 4.84 -14.55
CA HIS A 174 9.49 5.09 -14.95
C HIS A 174 10.47 5.01 -13.76
N THR A 175 10.03 5.31 -12.55
CA THR A 175 10.87 5.17 -11.34
C THR A 175 11.30 3.72 -11.06
N ILE A 176 10.71 2.73 -11.75
CA ILE A 176 11.12 1.33 -11.65
C ILE A 176 12.59 1.12 -12.02
N THR A 177 13.12 1.93 -12.94
CA THR A 177 14.50 1.86 -13.40
C THR A 177 15.53 2.21 -12.31
N SER A 178 15.09 2.82 -11.21
CA SER A 178 15.94 3.07 -10.03
C SER A 178 16.32 1.80 -9.26
N TYR A 179 15.62 0.69 -9.50
CA TYR A 179 15.90 -0.58 -8.86
C TYR A 179 16.88 -1.42 -9.70
N PRO A 180 18.09 -1.75 -9.21
CA PRO A 180 19.15 -2.38 -10.02
C PRO A 180 18.74 -3.68 -10.72
N LEU A 181 17.79 -4.43 -10.14
CA LEU A 181 17.37 -5.73 -10.64
C LEU A 181 15.91 -5.74 -11.13
N PHE A 182 15.36 -4.59 -11.49
CA PHE A 182 13.92 -4.47 -11.82
C PHE A 182 13.47 -5.41 -12.94
N ARG A 183 14.34 -5.70 -13.92
CA ARG A 183 14.02 -6.62 -15.03
C ARG A 183 13.83 -8.06 -14.59
N ALA A 184 14.50 -8.48 -13.51
CA ALA A 184 14.39 -9.83 -12.96
C ALA A 184 13.46 -9.89 -11.73
N ALA A 185 13.13 -8.75 -11.16
CA ALA A 185 12.28 -8.67 -9.98
C ALA A 185 10.81 -8.88 -10.30
N ARG A 186 10.07 -9.38 -9.32
CA ARG A 186 8.61 -9.37 -9.30
C ARG A 186 8.14 -7.96 -8.97
N VAL A 187 7.50 -7.32 -9.92
CA VAL A 187 6.97 -5.96 -9.76
C VAL A 187 5.49 -6.03 -9.44
N TYR A 188 5.11 -5.48 -8.32
CA TYR A 188 3.75 -5.53 -7.81
C TYR A 188 2.93 -4.38 -8.38
N VAL A 189 1.80 -4.74 -8.98
CA VAL A 189 0.76 -3.84 -9.45
C VAL A 189 -0.47 -4.04 -8.57
N GLU A 190 -0.82 -3.04 -7.78
CA GLU A 190 -1.98 -3.10 -6.90
C GLU A 190 -3.27 -3.04 -7.73
N VAL A 191 -4.05 -4.12 -7.76
CA VAL A 191 -5.31 -4.20 -8.51
C VAL A 191 -6.52 -3.99 -7.64
N LEU A 192 -6.36 -4.22 -6.33
CA LEU A 192 -7.41 -4.09 -5.34
C LEU A 192 -6.81 -3.70 -4.00
N ARG A 193 -7.43 -2.75 -3.32
CA ARG A 193 -7.07 -2.31 -1.98
C ARG A 193 -8.21 -2.59 -1.01
N GLY A 194 -7.88 -2.95 0.23
CA GLY A 194 -8.86 -3.32 1.25
C GLY A 194 -9.15 -4.82 1.28
N CYS A 195 -9.98 -5.26 2.21
CA CYS A 195 -10.26 -6.68 2.42
C CYS A 195 -11.72 -6.91 2.76
N SER A 196 -12.32 -7.95 2.18
CA SER A 196 -13.71 -8.33 2.46
C SER A 196 -13.90 -9.03 3.81
N ASN A 197 -12.84 -9.45 4.49
CA ASN A 197 -12.97 -10.15 5.75
C ASN A 197 -13.16 -9.18 6.92
N TYR A 198 -14.41 -8.98 7.31
CA TYR A 198 -14.80 -8.23 8.52
C TYR A 198 -15.18 -9.12 9.69
N HIS A 199 -15.15 -10.44 9.52
CA HIS A 199 -15.31 -11.37 10.63
C HIS A 199 -14.09 -11.24 11.53
N ARG A 200 -14.31 -11.19 12.83
CA ARG A 200 -13.24 -11.07 13.82
C ARG A 200 -12.81 -12.42 14.33
N ALA A 201 -11.52 -12.56 14.60
CA ALA A 201 -11.02 -13.69 15.35
C ALA A 201 -11.53 -13.56 16.81
N GLN A 202 -12.40 -14.46 17.24
CA GLN A 202 -13.08 -14.36 18.53
C GLN A 202 -12.12 -14.50 19.73
N GLY A 203 -10.99 -15.17 19.53
CA GLY A 203 -9.97 -15.36 20.55
C GLY A 203 -10.53 -16.04 21.81
N SER A 204 -10.52 -15.30 22.92
CA SER A 204 -11.03 -15.77 24.21
C SER A 204 -12.53 -15.50 24.44
N LEU A 205 -13.21 -14.81 23.52
CA LEU A 205 -14.64 -14.55 23.67
C LEU A 205 -15.45 -15.80 23.36
N SER A 206 -16.57 -15.98 24.10
CA SER A 206 -17.50 -17.05 23.79
C SER A 206 -18.24 -16.75 22.47
N GLU A 207 -18.59 -17.78 21.75
CA GLU A 207 -19.38 -17.67 20.54
C GLU A 207 -20.74 -17.01 20.81
N GLU A 208 -21.34 -17.28 21.97
CA GLU A 208 -22.57 -16.66 22.45
C GLU A 208 -22.48 -15.13 22.55
N THR A 209 -21.37 -14.62 23.10
CA THR A 209 -21.12 -13.19 23.23
C THR A 209 -21.08 -12.51 21.84
N CYS A 210 -20.41 -13.09 20.88
CA CYS A 210 -20.32 -12.54 19.54
C CYS A 210 -21.66 -12.67 18.78
N ASN A 211 -22.37 -13.77 18.93
CA ASN A 211 -23.66 -13.97 18.28
C ASN A 211 -24.73 -13.00 18.83
N ALA A 212 -24.72 -12.71 20.13
CA ALA A 212 -25.60 -11.74 20.76
C ALA A 212 -25.33 -10.28 20.28
N CYS A 213 -24.07 -9.95 20.01
CA CYS A 213 -23.66 -8.62 19.56
C CYS A 213 -23.96 -8.37 18.07
N ASP A 214 -23.63 -9.31 17.20
CA ASP A 214 -23.78 -9.35 15.73
C ASP A 214 -23.35 -8.09 14.93
N LEU A 215 -22.73 -7.09 15.55
CA LEU A 215 -22.34 -5.81 14.92
C LEU A 215 -21.42 -5.99 13.70
N CYS A 216 -20.62 -7.06 13.68
CA CYS A 216 -19.71 -7.35 12.56
C CYS A 216 -20.43 -7.79 11.29
N ARG A 217 -21.68 -8.24 11.39
CA ARG A 217 -22.44 -8.86 10.29
C ARG A 217 -23.63 -8.00 9.86
N SER A 218 -24.34 -7.40 10.81
CA SER A 218 -25.64 -6.77 10.58
C SER A 218 -25.62 -5.25 10.64
N GLY A 219 -24.63 -4.65 11.32
CA GLY A 219 -24.53 -3.19 11.46
C GLY A 219 -24.09 -2.49 10.17
N GLY A 220 -24.27 -1.18 10.12
CA GLY A 220 -23.65 -0.33 9.09
C GLY A 220 -22.12 -0.43 9.10
N LEU A 221 -21.46 0.11 8.07
CA LEU A 221 -20.00 -0.02 7.94
C LEU A 221 -19.25 0.52 9.15
N GLU A 222 -19.65 1.66 9.69
CA GLU A 222 -19.00 2.27 10.87
C GLU A 222 -19.08 1.35 12.09
N SER A 223 -20.25 0.75 12.35
CA SER A 223 -20.40 -0.20 13.47
C SER A 223 -19.62 -1.49 13.26
N ARG A 224 -19.26 -1.83 12.02
CA ARG A 224 -18.39 -2.99 11.73
C ARG A 224 -16.92 -2.73 12.05
N TYR A 225 -16.49 -1.47 12.14
CA TYR A 225 -15.14 -1.13 12.61
C TYR A 225 -15.03 -1.22 14.13
N ASP A 226 -16.09 -0.84 14.86
CA ASP A 226 -16.10 -0.84 16.31
C ASP A 226 -16.51 -2.20 16.84
N CYS A 227 -15.74 -2.70 17.79
CA CYS A 227 -16.08 -3.88 18.55
C CYS A 227 -16.15 -3.51 20.03
N PRO A 228 -17.26 -3.79 20.76
CA PRO A 228 -17.35 -3.54 22.19
C PRO A 228 -16.24 -4.21 23.00
N HIS A 229 -15.63 -5.26 22.43
CA HIS A 229 -14.51 -5.99 23.03
C HIS A 229 -13.15 -5.63 22.41
N SER A 230 -13.07 -4.51 21.67
CA SER A 230 -11.83 -3.99 21.05
C SER A 230 -11.10 -4.98 20.14
N LEU A 231 -11.82 -5.92 19.52
CA LEU A 231 -11.26 -6.82 18.52
C LEU A 231 -11.20 -6.12 17.16
N PRO A 232 -10.04 -6.09 16.48
CA PRO A 232 -9.95 -5.52 15.13
C PRO A 232 -10.71 -6.40 14.13
N PRO A 233 -11.23 -5.84 13.04
CA PRO A 233 -11.82 -6.62 11.95
C PRO A 233 -10.76 -7.46 11.24
N GLY A 234 -11.18 -8.60 10.67
CA GLY A 234 -10.33 -9.49 9.88
C GLY A 234 -9.64 -10.59 10.67
N CYS A 235 -8.56 -11.10 10.11
CA CYS A 235 -7.88 -12.30 10.61
C CYS A 235 -7.10 -12.10 11.93
N GLY A 236 -7.01 -10.88 12.44
CA GLY A 236 -6.32 -10.58 13.70
C GLY A 236 -4.79 -10.46 13.58
N TYR A 237 -4.18 -10.87 12.47
CA TYR A 237 -2.75 -10.74 12.25
C TYR A 237 -2.37 -9.64 11.24
N CYS A 238 -3.34 -9.09 10.51
CA CYS A 238 -3.09 -7.99 9.57
C CYS A 238 -4.03 -6.81 9.83
N SER A 239 -3.58 -5.62 9.44
CA SER A 239 -4.31 -4.37 9.63
C SER A 239 -5.08 -3.90 8.38
N VAL A 240 -5.13 -4.71 7.32
CA VAL A 240 -5.74 -4.29 6.04
C VAL A 240 -7.19 -3.83 6.18
N PRO A 241 -8.11 -4.58 6.82
CA PRO A 241 -9.49 -4.10 6.97
C PRO A 241 -9.59 -2.80 7.77
N SER A 242 -8.78 -2.67 8.85
CA SER A 242 -8.79 -1.49 9.72
C SER A 242 -8.26 -0.24 9.03
N LEU A 243 -7.18 -0.35 8.25
CA LEU A 243 -6.51 0.79 7.62
C LEU A 243 -7.10 1.16 6.27
N PHE A 244 -7.44 0.16 5.45
CA PHE A 244 -7.83 0.38 4.04
C PHE A 244 -9.31 0.11 3.77
N GLY A 245 -10.03 -0.47 4.73
CA GLY A 245 -11.46 -0.70 4.64
C GLY A 245 -11.86 -1.90 3.76
N PRO A 246 -13.10 -1.90 3.27
CA PRO A 246 -13.60 -2.89 2.32
C PRO A 246 -12.82 -2.86 1.00
N PRO A 247 -12.88 -3.93 0.21
CA PRO A 247 -12.25 -3.98 -1.11
C PRO A 247 -12.70 -2.83 -2.00
N LYS A 248 -11.73 -2.27 -2.72
CA LYS A 248 -11.91 -1.28 -3.78
C LYS A 248 -11.11 -1.74 -4.98
N SER A 249 -11.77 -2.23 -6.02
CA SER A 249 -11.14 -2.64 -7.26
C SER A 249 -10.73 -1.43 -8.09
N ARG A 250 -9.52 -1.44 -8.63
CA ARG A 250 -9.08 -0.47 -9.64
C ARG A 250 -9.71 -0.80 -10.99
N SER A 251 -9.91 0.19 -11.84
CA SER A 251 -10.42 -0.03 -13.18
C SER A 251 -9.42 -0.82 -14.03
N VAL A 252 -9.94 -1.70 -14.88
CA VAL A 252 -9.14 -2.48 -15.84
C VAL A 252 -8.23 -1.57 -16.66
N LYS A 253 -8.75 -0.40 -17.10
CA LYS A 253 -7.99 0.58 -17.87
C LYS A 253 -6.73 1.04 -17.13
N LYS A 254 -6.84 1.41 -15.86
CA LYS A 254 -5.70 1.90 -15.06
C LYS A 254 -4.66 0.80 -14.79
N ILE A 255 -5.13 -0.42 -14.54
CA ILE A 255 -4.23 -1.57 -14.35
C ILE A 255 -3.49 -1.86 -15.67
N TYR A 256 -4.21 -1.86 -16.79
CA TYR A 256 -3.65 -2.10 -18.11
C TYR A 256 -2.56 -1.06 -18.46
N GLU A 257 -2.87 0.24 -18.30
CA GLU A 257 -1.93 1.34 -18.54
C GLU A 257 -0.66 1.20 -17.68
N GLU A 258 -0.79 0.86 -16.40
CA GLU A 258 0.35 0.66 -15.50
C GLU A 258 1.20 -0.54 -15.94
N VAL A 259 0.57 -1.68 -16.24
CA VAL A 259 1.28 -2.91 -16.66
C VAL A 259 1.99 -2.67 -18.01
N GLU A 260 1.30 -2.09 -18.98
CA GLU A 260 1.86 -1.79 -20.30
C GLU A 260 3.09 -0.88 -20.18
N ASN A 261 3.01 0.19 -19.39
CA ASN A 261 4.13 1.09 -19.17
C ASN A 261 5.31 0.39 -18.46
N LEU A 262 5.05 -0.44 -17.45
CA LEU A 262 6.10 -1.23 -16.80
C LEU A 262 6.79 -2.21 -17.77
N LEU A 263 6.03 -2.86 -18.66
CA LEU A 263 6.58 -3.74 -19.68
C LEU A 263 7.46 -2.96 -20.68
N ARG A 264 7.07 -1.73 -21.06
CA ARG A 264 7.88 -0.84 -21.92
C ARG A 264 9.20 -0.44 -21.24
N GLU A 265 9.21 -0.23 -19.92
CA GLU A 265 10.44 0.00 -19.14
C GLU A 265 11.32 -1.25 -19.04
N GLY A 266 10.83 -2.41 -19.45
CA GLY A 266 11.58 -3.66 -19.47
C GLY A 266 11.31 -4.58 -18.27
N VAL A 267 10.28 -4.35 -17.49
CA VAL A 267 9.81 -5.30 -16.48
C VAL A 267 9.35 -6.59 -17.17
N ARG A 268 9.67 -7.75 -16.58
CA ARG A 268 9.34 -9.07 -17.16
C ARG A 268 8.57 -9.97 -16.21
N ARG A 269 8.34 -9.53 -14.98
CA ARG A 269 7.60 -10.33 -13.98
C ARG A 269 6.61 -9.42 -13.27
N ILE A 270 5.35 -9.46 -13.69
CA ILE A 270 4.25 -8.67 -13.10
C ILE A 270 3.50 -9.54 -12.09
N VAL A 271 3.27 -9.00 -10.90
CA VAL A 271 2.41 -9.62 -9.88
C VAL A 271 1.22 -8.70 -9.62
N LEU A 272 0.02 -9.17 -9.96
CA LEU A 272 -1.23 -8.49 -9.63
C LEU A 272 -1.47 -8.63 -8.12
N SER A 273 -1.28 -7.55 -7.41
CA SER A 273 -1.27 -7.54 -5.94
C SER A 273 -2.65 -7.16 -5.38
N ALA A 274 -3.12 -7.98 -4.47
CA ALA A 274 -4.34 -7.75 -3.71
C ALA A 274 -4.24 -8.48 -2.36
N PRO A 275 -4.92 -8.02 -1.29
CA PRO A 275 -5.04 -8.78 -0.04
C PRO A 275 -5.77 -10.13 -0.20
N GLY A 276 -6.57 -10.26 -1.25
CA GLY A 276 -7.17 -11.49 -1.75
C GLY A 276 -7.60 -11.27 -3.18
N PHE A 277 -6.86 -11.83 -4.15
CA PHE A 277 -7.05 -11.54 -5.58
C PHE A 277 -8.48 -11.84 -6.08
N LEU A 278 -9.11 -12.90 -5.56
CA LEU A 278 -10.48 -13.26 -5.94
C LEU A 278 -11.55 -12.30 -5.38
N ASP A 279 -11.18 -11.30 -4.58
CA ASP A 279 -12.07 -10.20 -4.22
C ASP A 279 -12.20 -9.16 -5.35
N TYR A 280 -11.32 -9.21 -6.37
CA TYR A 280 -11.37 -8.26 -7.49
C TYR A 280 -12.71 -8.31 -8.22
N GLY A 281 -13.35 -7.16 -8.35
CA GLY A 281 -14.66 -7.00 -8.98
C GLY A 281 -15.85 -7.47 -8.13
N ARG A 282 -15.66 -8.15 -6.99
CA ARG A 282 -16.75 -8.53 -6.09
C ARG A 282 -17.42 -7.32 -5.44
N ASP A 283 -16.63 -6.29 -5.15
CA ASP A 283 -17.11 -5.01 -4.64
C ASP A 283 -18.12 -4.35 -5.59
N LEU A 284 -17.99 -4.56 -6.90
CA LEU A 284 -18.93 -4.06 -7.91
C LEU A 284 -20.29 -4.80 -7.90
N GLN A 285 -20.33 -6.04 -7.42
CA GLN A 285 -21.54 -6.84 -7.35
C GLN A 285 -22.46 -6.47 -6.19
N VAL A 286 -21.93 -5.78 -5.19
CA VAL A 286 -22.66 -5.44 -3.97
C VAL A 286 -22.95 -3.94 -3.83
N GLU A 287 -22.42 -3.11 -4.73
CA GLU A 287 -22.68 -1.66 -4.71
C GLU A 287 -24.17 -1.32 -4.66
N PRO A 288 -24.56 -0.31 -3.86
CA PRO A 288 -23.71 0.65 -3.12
C PRO A 288 -23.19 0.14 -1.77
N GLU A 289 -23.54 -1.07 -1.35
CA GLU A 289 -23.11 -1.62 -0.08
C GLU A 289 -21.61 -2.01 -0.10
N PRO A 290 -20.90 -1.86 1.03
CA PRO A 290 -19.52 -2.29 1.11
C PRO A 290 -19.42 -3.83 1.16
N LEU A 291 -18.46 -4.39 0.45
CA LEU A 291 -18.15 -5.82 0.53
C LEU A 291 -17.46 -6.14 1.87
N THR A 292 -18.16 -6.80 2.78
CA THR A 292 -17.66 -7.13 4.12
C THR A 292 -17.80 -8.61 4.47
N ASP A 293 -18.24 -9.44 3.53
CA ASP A 293 -18.28 -10.90 3.67
C ASP A 293 -17.19 -11.56 2.81
N PRO A 294 -16.28 -12.35 3.43
CA PRO A 294 -15.20 -13.00 2.68
C PRO A 294 -15.66 -14.13 1.77
N ARG A 295 -16.91 -14.64 1.94
CA ARG A 295 -17.44 -15.80 1.23
C ARG A 295 -18.52 -15.47 0.21
N SER A 296 -19.25 -14.36 0.41
CA SER A 296 -20.37 -13.95 -0.44
C SER A 296 -20.20 -12.50 -0.91
N PRO A 297 -20.54 -12.17 -2.16
CA PRO A 297 -20.92 -13.06 -3.26
C PRO A 297 -19.75 -13.93 -3.74
N GLU A 298 -20.02 -14.85 -4.68
CA GLU A 298 -18.96 -15.59 -5.41
C GLU A 298 -18.00 -14.63 -6.14
N PRO A 299 -16.80 -15.11 -6.57
CA PRO A 299 -15.91 -14.32 -7.39
C PRO A 299 -16.60 -13.75 -8.63
N ASN A 300 -16.30 -12.49 -8.95
CA ASN A 300 -16.78 -11.89 -10.18
C ASN A 300 -15.98 -12.43 -11.37
N TYR A 301 -16.41 -13.54 -11.89
CA TYR A 301 -15.71 -14.27 -12.96
C TYR A 301 -15.56 -13.44 -14.23
N GLU A 302 -16.56 -12.60 -14.55
CA GLU A 302 -16.50 -11.71 -15.72
C GLU A 302 -15.44 -10.63 -15.54
N ALA A 303 -15.39 -9.98 -14.37
CA ALA A 303 -14.36 -8.98 -14.08
C ALA A 303 -12.96 -9.59 -14.08
N LEU A 304 -12.80 -10.81 -13.51
CA LEU A 304 -11.52 -11.51 -13.50
C LEU A 304 -11.08 -11.89 -14.94
N GLU A 305 -12.00 -12.42 -15.76
CA GLU A 305 -11.68 -12.82 -17.13
C GLU A 305 -11.36 -11.60 -18.01
N ASN A 306 -12.12 -10.50 -17.88
CA ASN A 306 -11.85 -9.24 -18.56
C ASN A 306 -10.45 -8.67 -18.21
N LEU A 307 -10.09 -8.65 -16.93
CA LEU A 307 -8.79 -8.17 -16.49
C LEU A 307 -7.66 -9.05 -17.05
N LEU A 308 -7.78 -10.36 -16.84
CA LEU A 308 -6.69 -11.29 -17.15
C LEU A 308 -6.51 -11.50 -18.66
N SER A 309 -7.61 -11.56 -19.44
CA SER A 309 -7.50 -11.68 -20.90
C SER A 309 -6.85 -10.42 -21.50
N GLY A 310 -7.32 -9.22 -21.11
CA GLY A 310 -6.73 -7.99 -21.64
C GLY A 310 -5.23 -7.84 -21.33
N LEU A 311 -4.81 -8.25 -20.12
CA LEU A 311 -3.39 -8.24 -19.77
C LEU A 311 -2.58 -9.31 -20.51
N SER A 312 -3.17 -10.49 -20.75
CA SER A 312 -2.50 -11.58 -21.49
C SER A 312 -2.28 -11.26 -22.96
N ASP A 313 -3.08 -10.36 -23.53
CA ASP A 313 -2.95 -9.89 -24.92
C ASP A 313 -1.83 -8.87 -25.11
N LEU A 314 -1.23 -8.36 -24.03
CA LEU A 314 -0.03 -7.49 -24.14
C LEU A 314 1.14 -8.28 -24.75
N ALA A 315 1.74 -7.76 -25.82
CA ALA A 315 2.74 -8.48 -26.63
C ALA A 315 3.83 -9.20 -25.81
N PRO A 316 4.52 -8.57 -24.84
CA PRO A 316 5.54 -9.30 -24.07
C PRO A 316 5.00 -10.47 -23.24
N ILE A 317 3.72 -10.43 -22.84
CA ILE A 317 3.08 -11.52 -22.09
C ILE A 317 2.61 -12.60 -23.08
N ALA A 318 1.94 -12.20 -24.16
CA ALA A 318 1.46 -13.11 -25.19
C ALA A 318 2.60 -13.91 -25.85
N GLU A 319 3.75 -13.30 -26.03
CA GLU A 319 4.96 -13.89 -26.62
C GLU A 319 5.79 -14.70 -25.60
N GLY A 320 5.40 -14.72 -24.32
CA GLY A 320 6.10 -15.44 -23.26
C GLY A 320 7.40 -14.77 -22.77
N GLU A 321 7.67 -13.54 -23.16
CA GLU A 321 8.81 -12.75 -22.69
C GLU A 321 8.61 -12.22 -21.27
N ALA A 322 7.36 -12.02 -20.86
CA ALA A 322 6.99 -11.58 -19.53
C ALA A 322 5.96 -12.53 -18.90
N SER A 323 6.00 -12.62 -17.57
CA SER A 323 5.10 -13.46 -16.79
C SER A 323 4.08 -12.62 -16.03
N LEU A 324 2.82 -13.08 -16.01
CA LEU A 324 1.74 -12.54 -15.22
C LEU A 324 1.45 -13.49 -14.06
N MET A 325 1.46 -12.97 -12.86
CA MET A 325 1.31 -13.73 -11.61
C MET A 325 0.30 -13.03 -10.71
N ILE A 326 -0.23 -13.76 -9.75
CA ILE A 326 -1.04 -13.20 -8.63
C ILE A 326 -0.45 -13.64 -7.31
N GLU A 327 -0.88 -12.97 -6.23
CA GLU A 327 -0.61 -13.38 -4.86
C GLU A 327 -1.89 -13.35 -4.02
N ASN A 328 -1.86 -14.04 -2.89
CA ASN A 328 -2.92 -14.06 -1.88
C ASN A 328 -4.30 -14.50 -2.41
N LEU A 329 -4.57 -15.75 -2.31
CA LEU A 329 -5.90 -16.33 -2.56
C LEU A 329 -6.61 -16.63 -1.23
N LYS A 330 -7.89 -16.33 -1.16
CA LYS A 330 -8.76 -16.80 -0.08
C LYS A 330 -9.28 -18.17 -0.46
N GLY A 331 -8.95 -19.21 0.32
CA GLY A 331 -9.29 -20.60 0.02
C GLY A 331 -10.79 -20.82 -0.22
N ASP A 332 -11.63 -20.14 0.55
CA ASP A 332 -13.10 -20.21 0.44
C ASP A 332 -13.65 -19.73 -0.92
N LEU A 333 -12.87 -18.96 -1.70
CA LEU A 333 -13.26 -18.45 -3.01
C LEU A 333 -12.64 -19.24 -4.18
N VAL A 334 -11.74 -20.20 -3.90
CA VAL A 334 -11.09 -21.01 -4.93
C VAL A 334 -12.03 -22.13 -5.38
N MET A 335 -12.95 -21.77 -6.27
CA MET A 335 -13.86 -22.70 -6.93
C MET A 335 -13.27 -23.18 -8.26
N GLU A 336 -13.80 -24.30 -8.81
CA GLU A 336 -13.34 -24.87 -10.08
C GLU A 336 -13.30 -23.86 -11.21
N LYS A 337 -14.33 -23.00 -11.32
CA LYS A 337 -14.40 -21.94 -12.33
C LYS A 337 -13.29 -20.90 -12.17
N ALA A 338 -13.03 -20.45 -10.92
CA ALA A 338 -11.91 -19.56 -10.63
C ALA A 338 -10.57 -20.20 -11.01
N ALA A 339 -10.34 -21.45 -10.61
CA ALA A 339 -9.12 -22.17 -10.91
C ALA A 339 -8.88 -22.32 -12.43
N LYS A 340 -9.95 -22.59 -13.20
CA LYS A 340 -9.85 -22.65 -14.68
C LYS A 340 -9.47 -21.31 -15.30
N ILE A 341 -10.06 -20.19 -14.84
CA ILE A 341 -9.72 -18.85 -15.31
C ILE A 341 -8.25 -18.52 -14.98
N LEU A 342 -7.86 -18.74 -13.73
CA LEU A 342 -6.48 -18.46 -13.31
C LEU A 342 -5.47 -19.31 -14.09
N GLY A 343 -5.75 -20.62 -14.26
CA GLY A 343 -4.88 -21.51 -15.01
C GLY A 343 -4.77 -21.22 -16.50
N LYS A 344 -5.76 -20.52 -17.08
CA LYS A 344 -5.75 -20.12 -18.48
C LYS A 344 -4.80 -18.94 -18.76
N TYR A 345 -4.71 -17.98 -17.84
CA TYR A 345 -4.06 -16.70 -18.10
C TYR A 345 -2.77 -16.47 -17.33
N LEU A 346 -2.56 -17.19 -16.22
CA LEU A 346 -1.44 -16.90 -15.33
C LEU A 346 -0.26 -17.84 -15.58
N SER A 347 0.94 -17.28 -15.56
CA SER A 347 2.20 -18.03 -15.61
C SER A 347 2.54 -18.69 -14.27
N GLY A 348 1.90 -18.28 -13.19
CA GLY A 348 2.09 -18.81 -11.85
C GLY A 348 1.28 -18.09 -10.80
N THR A 349 1.14 -18.73 -9.64
CA THR A 349 0.51 -18.15 -8.45
C THR A 349 1.47 -18.24 -7.28
N GLN A 350 1.49 -17.24 -6.44
CA GLN A 350 2.10 -17.31 -5.12
C GLN A 350 0.96 -17.40 -4.11
N VAL A 351 0.80 -18.56 -3.50
CA VAL A 351 -0.20 -18.82 -2.45
C VAL A 351 0.43 -18.63 -1.08
#